data_a3dc472f874dda4cff2b284704bb1538
#
_entry.id   a3dc472f874dda4cff2b284704bb1538
#
_cell.length_a   1.000
_cell.length_b   1.000
_cell.length_c   1.000
_cell.angle_alpha   90.00
_cell.angle_beta   90.00
_cell.angle_gamma   90.00
#
_symmetry.space_group_name_H-M   'P 1'
#
loop_
_entity.id
_entity.type
_entity.pdbx_description
1 polymer ?
#
loop_
_entity_poly.entity_id
_entity_poly.type
_entity_poly.pdbx_seq_one_letter_code
_entity_poly.pdbx_strand_id
1 'polypeptide(L)'
;VMGGLGWRVIDDIWSNRKNLSYKKLSLHSRLVIRTSFSLIIFGSLGFFVTETLLNSQFFSDLNFFEKILSSIFETVSARTAGFTNFPISLNSISDTGLLLLMTLMFIGASTGGTGGGIKTTTFIALMAATRSTLRGQKDVIISNRLISDKVILKAVGITVGSLLFVLLMAMLLSTTNTFIKKESFTFLEILFTCISAFATVGFDIGLTAKLNHFGQFILIIGMFIGRLGILLLLSALWQALYKSRIERQKRIGYPKADLYV
;
A
#
# COMPACT_ATOMS: atom_id res chain seq x y z
N VAL A 1 -4.94 13.83 -2.04
CA VAL A 1 -5.91 13.02 -1.29
C VAL A 1 -7.15 12.70 -2.12
N MET A 2 -7.77 13.67 -2.81
CA MET A 2 -9.02 13.44 -3.56
C MET A 2 -8.90 12.33 -4.61
N GLY A 3 -7.85 12.32 -5.45
CA GLY A 3 -7.61 11.24 -6.42
C GLY A 3 -7.47 9.85 -5.81
N GLY A 4 -6.99 9.76 -4.56
CA GLY A 4 -6.85 8.52 -3.82
C GLY A 4 -8.15 8.00 -3.17
N LEU A 5 -9.19 8.82 -3.03
CA LEU A 5 -10.48 8.40 -2.46
C LEU A 5 -11.31 7.51 -3.41
N GLY A 6 -11.06 7.63 -4.71
CA GLY A 6 -11.79 6.89 -5.74
C GLY A 6 -13.11 7.56 -6.17
N TRP A 7 -13.45 7.36 -7.44
CA TRP A 7 -14.59 8.00 -8.06
C TRP A 7 -15.93 7.68 -7.37
N ARG A 8 -16.12 6.46 -6.86
CA ARG A 8 -17.34 6.06 -6.16
C ARG A 8 -17.60 6.87 -4.89
N VAL A 9 -16.53 7.21 -4.16
CA VAL A 9 -16.63 8.02 -2.93
C VAL A 9 -16.96 9.47 -3.31
N ILE A 10 -16.34 9.98 -4.36
CA ILE A 10 -16.57 11.35 -4.85
C ILE A 10 -18.01 11.49 -5.34
N ASP A 11 -18.50 10.52 -6.12
CA ASP A 11 -19.88 10.49 -6.62
C ASP A 11 -20.90 10.43 -5.48
N ASP A 12 -20.66 9.60 -4.47
CA ASP A 12 -21.52 9.47 -3.29
C ASP A 12 -21.58 10.79 -2.49
N ILE A 13 -20.46 11.49 -2.33
CA ILE A 13 -20.39 12.82 -1.69
C ILE A 13 -21.15 13.83 -2.54
N TRP A 14 -20.93 13.82 -3.85
CA TRP A 14 -21.56 14.76 -4.77
C TRP A 14 -23.09 14.61 -4.84
N SER A 15 -23.57 13.37 -4.91
CA SER A 15 -24.99 13.04 -4.92
C SER A 15 -25.69 13.45 -3.62
N ASN A 16 -24.99 13.38 -2.49
CA ASN A 16 -25.51 13.77 -1.17
C ASN A 16 -25.20 15.22 -0.76
N ARG A 17 -24.67 16.07 -1.68
CA ARG A 17 -24.19 17.42 -1.36
C ARG A 17 -25.23 18.34 -0.71
N LYS A 18 -26.52 18.17 -1.03
CA LYS A 18 -27.62 18.99 -0.45
C LYS A 18 -27.91 18.68 1.02
N ASN A 19 -27.54 17.50 1.49
CA ASN A 19 -27.74 17.03 2.86
C ASN A 19 -26.53 16.19 3.27
N LEU A 20 -25.36 16.82 3.42
CA LEU A 20 -24.10 16.19 3.84
C LEU A 20 -24.21 15.65 5.26
N SER A 21 -24.87 14.49 5.41
CA SER A 21 -24.86 13.74 6.65
C SER A 21 -24.00 12.49 6.46
N TYR A 22 -22.99 12.32 7.31
CA TYR A 22 -22.12 11.14 7.32
C TYR A 22 -22.92 9.82 7.34
N LYS A 23 -24.10 9.83 7.97
CA LYS A 23 -24.98 8.65 8.07
C LYS A 23 -25.64 8.28 6.72
N LYS A 24 -25.77 9.22 5.78
CA LYS A 24 -26.39 8.99 4.46
C LYS A 24 -25.40 8.42 3.43
N LEU A 25 -24.10 8.55 3.67
CA LEU A 25 -23.09 7.97 2.80
C LEU A 25 -23.12 6.44 2.83
N SER A 26 -22.78 5.82 1.71
CA SER A 26 -22.63 4.37 1.61
C SER A 26 -21.63 3.84 2.63
N LEU A 27 -21.75 2.57 3.02
CA LEU A 27 -20.79 1.93 3.91
C LEU A 27 -19.36 2.05 3.37
N HIS A 28 -19.19 1.82 2.06
CA HIS A 28 -17.91 1.92 1.38
C HIS A 28 -17.29 3.30 1.56
N SER A 29 -18.03 4.37 1.25
CA SER A 29 -17.56 5.75 1.36
C SER A 29 -17.17 6.12 2.79
N ARG A 30 -18.00 5.74 3.77
CA ARG A 30 -17.70 5.97 5.19
C ARG A 30 -16.41 5.28 5.65
N LEU A 31 -16.21 4.04 5.25
CA LEU A 31 -15.01 3.27 5.60
C LEU A 31 -13.77 3.86 4.95
N VAL A 32 -13.83 4.18 3.67
CA VAL A 32 -12.71 4.77 2.94
C VAL A 32 -12.30 6.12 3.52
N ILE A 33 -13.26 7.02 3.77
CA ILE A 33 -12.98 8.35 4.34
C ILE A 33 -12.37 8.20 5.72
N ARG A 34 -12.98 7.39 6.60
CA ARG A 34 -12.49 7.17 7.96
C ARG A 34 -11.07 6.61 7.97
N THR A 35 -10.81 5.59 7.15
CA THR A 35 -9.48 4.96 7.10
C THR A 35 -8.45 5.90 6.50
N SER A 36 -8.79 6.63 5.44
CA SER A 36 -7.88 7.62 4.85
C SER A 36 -7.50 8.71 5.84
N PHE A 37 -8.46 9.24 6.58
CA PHE A 37 -8.22 10.26 7.60
C PHE A 37 -7.41 9.69 8.78
N SER A 38 -7.73 8.49 9.22
CA SER A 38 -6.98 7.79 10.27
C SER A 38 -5.52 7.57 9.87
N LEU A 39 -5.25 7.09 8.65
CA LEU A 39 -3.89 6.89 8.15
C LEU A 39 -3.09 8.20 8.05
N ILE A 40 -3.74 9.31 7.68
CA ILE A 40 -3.08 10.63 7.65
C ILE A 40 -2.74 11.08 9.08
N ILE A 41 -3.67 10.99 10.02
CA ILE A 41 -3.43 11.42 11.41
C ILE A 41 -2.34 10.56 12.06
N PHE A 42 -2.51 9.24 12.05
CA PHE A 42 -1.53 8.36 12.69
C PHE A 42 -0.18 8.36 11.98
N GLY A 43 -0.19 8.48 10.65
CA GLY A 43 1.04 8.60 9.88
C GLY A 43 1.79 9.89 10.18
N SER A 44 1.11 11.04 10.17
CA SER A 44 1.76 12.33 10.45
C SER A 44 2.24 12.44 11.90
N LEU A 45 1.46 11.93 12.85
CA LEU A 45 1.86 11.89 14.24
C LEU A 45 3.05 10.95 14.45
N GLY A 46 3.01 9.75 13.84
CA GLY A 46 4.12 8.81 13.87
C GLY A 46 5.38 9.39 13.26
N PHE A 47 5.31 9.99 12.07
CA PHE A 47 6.44 10.61 11.41
C PHE A 47 7.00 11.78 12.23
N PHE A 48 6.15 12.65 12.76
CA PHE A 48 6.56 13.74 13.63
C PHE A 48 7.30 13.25 14.87
N VAL A 49 6.77 12.24 15.55
CA VAL A 49 7.37 11.68 16.78
C VAL A 49 8.70 11.01 16.47
N THR A 50 8.77 10.17 15.45
CA THR A 50 10.00 9.46 15.10
C THR A 50 11.13 10.41 14.68
N GLU A 51 10.87 11.38 13.82
CA GLU A 51 11.88 12.32 13.35
C GLU A 51 12.30 13.32 14.43
N THR A 52 11.39 13.67 15.36
CA THR A 52 11.73 14.55 16.48
C THR A 52 12.57 13.82 17.54
N LEU A 53 12.22 12.56 17.87
CA LEU A 53 12.96 11.78 18.87
C LEU A 53 14.35 11.36 18.39
N LEU A 54 14.49 11.06 17.11
CA LEU A 54 15.75 10.61 16.52
C LEU A 54 16.61 11.78 16.02
N ASN A 55 16.16 13.04 16.23
CA ASN A 55 16.86 14.25 15.82
C ASN A 55 17.40 14.16 14.39
N SER A 56 16.53 13.77 13.45
CA SER A 56 16.91 13.67 12.06
C SER A 56 17.47 14.99 11.54
N GLN A 57 18.44 14.92 10.65
CA GLN A 57 19.11 16.10 10.10
C GLN A 57 18.11 17.07 9.48
N PHE A 58 17.07 16.54 8.85
CA PHE A 58 16.01 17.37 8.26
C PHE A 58 15.21 18.15 9.30
N PHE A 59 14.90 17.54 10.46
CA PHE A 59 14.09 18.20 11.50
C PHE A 59 14.89 19.15 12.38
N SER A 60 16.25 19.04 12.42
CA SER A 60 17.09 19.92 13.26
C SER A 60 16.90 21.39 12.92
N ASP A 61 16.76 21.72 11.63
CA ASP A 61 16.73 23.10 11.13
C ASP A 61 15.32 23.71 11.06
N LEU A 62 14.26 22.91 11.35
CA LEU A 62 12.88 23.35 11.23
C LEU A 62 12.29 23.85 12.54
N ASN A 63 11.45 24.89 12.44
CA ASN A 63 10.61 25.35 13.54
C ASN A 63 9.51 24.33 13.88
N PHE A 64 8.95 24.37 15.09
CA PHE A 64 7.92 23.44 15.54
C PHE A 64 6.72 23.34 14.58
N PHE A 65 6.24 24.47 14.07
CA PHE A 65 5.14 24.53 13.12
C PHE A 65 5.49 23.90 11.76
N GLU A 66 6.70 24.16 11.28
CA GLU A 66 7.23 23.57 10.04
C GLU A 66 7.38 22.06 10.15
N LYS A 67 7.81 21.54 11.31
CA LYS A 67 7.87 20.09 11.58
C LYS A 67 6.51 19.42 11.45
N ILE A 68 5.46 20.03 12.02
CA ILE A 68 4.10 19.51 11.91
C ILE A 68 3.62 19.53 10.44
N LEU A 69 3.82 20.65 9.76
CA LEU A 69 3.38 20.82 8.37
C LEU A 69 4.10 19.83 7.43
N SER A 70 5.41 19.66 7.60
CA SER A 70 6.21 18.68 6.87
C SER A 70 5.76 17.26 7.13
N SER A 71 5.48 16.91 8.39
CA SER A 71 4.98 15.57 8.74
C SER A 71 3.64 15.25 8.08
N ILE A 72 2.73 16.21 8.04
CA ILE A 72 1.44 16.07 7.35
C ILE A 72 1.68 15.96 5.84
N PHE A 73 2.54 16.80 5.28
CA PHE A 73 2.84 16.82 3.85
C PHE A 73 3.41 15.48 3.37
N GLU A 74 4.46 14.97 4.04
CA GLU A 74 5.09 13.71 3.67
C GLU A 74 4.13 12.51 3.81
N THR A 75 3.34 12.47 4.87
CA THR A 75 2.34 11.42 5.08
C THR A 75 1.25 11.42 4.00
N VAL A 76 0.77 12.61 3.60
CA VAL A 76 -0.20 12.75 2.51
C VAL A 76 0.44 12.37 1.18
N SER A 77 1.68 12.78 0.96
CA SER A 77 2.43 12.54 -0.27
C SER A 77 2.78 11.07 -0.44
N ALA A 78 3.12 10.36 0.63
CA ALA A 78 3.36 8.91 0.64
C ALA A 78 2.14 8.11 0.14
N ARG A 79 0.94 8.71 0.17
CA ARG A 79 -0.27 8.09 -0.39
C ARG A 79 -0.47 8.41 -1.86
N THR A 80 0.55 8.10 -2.67
CA THR A 80 0.55 8.14 -4.14
C THR A 80 0.55 9.56 -4.77
N ALA A 81 1.10 10.57 -4.09
CA ALA A 81 1.35 11.88 -4.66
C ALA A 81 2.82 12.06 -5.10
N GLY A 82 3.79 11.54 -4.34
CA GLY A 82 5.20 11.46 -4.72
C GLY A 82 5.99 12.76 -4.66
N PHE A 83 5.42 13.83 -4.07
CA PHE A 83 6.12 15.08 -3.87
C PHE A 83 6.81 15.11 -2.52
N THR A 84 8.02 15.62 -2.46
CA THR A 84 8.78 15.82 -1.22
C THR A 84 9.14 17.29 -1.05
N ASN A 85 9.18 17.76 0.18
CA ASN A 85 9.66 19.09 0.50
C ASN A 85 11.16 19.11 0.86
N PHE A 86 11.81 17.94 0.83
CA PHE A 86 13.24 17.76 1.06
C PHE A 86 13.75 16.52 0.32
N PRO A 87 15.06 16.43 0.03
CA PRO A 87 15.63 15.25 -0.60
C PRO A 87 15.55 14.06 0.37
N ILE A 88 14.81 13.02 -0.01
CA ILE A 88 14.73 11.77 0.78
C ILE A 88 16.07 11.04 0.63
N SER A 89 16.78 10.85 1.73
CA SER A 89 18.02 10.07 1.80
C SER A 89 18.17 9.48 3.20
N LEU A 90 18.99 8.44 3.35
CA LEU A 90 19.33 7.87 4.67
C LEU A 90 19.95 8.89 5.63
N ASN A 91 20.56 9.94 5.11
CA ASN A 91 21.16 10.97 5.94
C ASN A 91 20.15 12.03 6.39
N SER A 92 19.06 12.23 5.65
CA SER A 92 18.06 13.27 5.96
C SER A 92 16.93 12.78 6.84
N ILE A 93 16.53 11.50 6.72
CA ILE A 93 15.42 10.88 7.47
C ILE A 93 15.97 9.70 8.27
N SER A 94 15.35 9.42 9.40
CA SER A 94 15.68 8.23 10.19
C SER A 94 15.20 6.93 9.49
N ASP A 95 15.86 5.81 9.76
CA ASP A 95 15.45 4.50 9.24
C ASP A 95 14.02 4.16 9.66
N THR A 96 13.62 4.57 10.86
CA THR A 96 12.26 4.39 11.38
C THR A 96 11.25 5.22 10.59
N GLY A 97 11.60 6.47 10.24
CA GLY A 97 10.79 7.32 9.37
C GLY A 97 10.62 6.74 7.98
N LEU A 98 11.70 6.20 7.40
CA LEU A 98 11.65 5.50 6.12
C LEU A 98 10.73 4.27 6.17
N LEU A 99 10.82 3.44 7.22
CA LEU A 99 9.94 2.28 7.41
C LEU A 99 8.47 2.69 7.54
N LEU A 100 8.20 3.78 8.25
CA LEU A 100 6.85 4.32 8.37
C LEU A 100 6.31 4.80 7.02
N LEU A 101 7.12 5.56 6.25
CA LEU A 101 6.74 5.97 4.90
C LEU A 101 6.49 4.76 3.99
N MET A 102 7.37 3.73 4.03
CA MET A 102 7.16 2.49 3.28
C MET A 102 5.84 1.81 3.61
N THR A 103 5.47 1.77 4.89
CA THR A 103 4.19 1.20 5.34
C THR A 103 3.01 2.00 4.79
N LEU A 104 3.09 3.34 4.83
CA LEU A 104 2.05 4.21 4.29
C LEU A 104 1.94 4.13 2.77
N MET A 105 3.07 4.01 2.05
CA MET A 105 3.10 3.81 0.61
C MET A 105 2.46 2.47 0.21
N PHE A 106 2.77 1.40 0.96
CA PHE A 106 2.22 0.08 0.70
C PHE A 106 0.70 0.03 0.84
N ILE A 107 0.13 0.79 1.80
CA ILE A 107 -1.32 1.01 1.94
C ILE A 107 -1.72 2.18 1.02
N GLY A 108 -1.88 1.88 -0.26
CA GLY A 108 -2.13 2.88 -1.29
C GLY A 108 -3.54 3.48 -1.29
N ALA A 109 -4.03 3.82 -2.48
CA ALA A 109 -5.33 4.46 -2.68
C ALA A 109 -6.51 3.51 -2.48
N SER A 110 -7.73 4.05 -2.42
CA SER A 110 -8.95 3.25 -2.35
C SER A 110 -9.34 2.68 -3.72
N THR A 111 -10.29 1.73 -3.70
CA THR A 111 -10.78 1.09 -4.92
C THR A 111 -11.45 2.11 -5.84
N GLY A 112 -11.01 2.14 -7.10
CA GLY A 112 -11.44 3.15 -8.08
C GLY A 112 -10.69 4.49 -7.99
N GLY A 113 -9.65 4.58 -7.14
CA GLY A 113 -8.73 5.71 -7.09
C GLY A 113 -7.56 5.54 -8.07
N THR A 114 -6.80 6.62 -8.25
CA THR A 114 -5.69 6.69 -9.20
C THR A 114 -4.39 6.06 -8.70
N GLY A 115 -4.26 5.73 -7.41
CA GLY A 115 -3.03 5.18 -6.84
C GLY A 115 -2.89 3.66 -6.93
N GLY A 116 -1.65 3.18 -6.91
CA GLY A 116 -1.28 1.75 -6.84
C GLY A 116 -1.32 1.19 -5.41
N GLY A 117 -0.55 0.13 -5.18
CA GLY A 117 -0.45 -0.52 -3.88
C GLY A 117 -1.70 -1.29 -3.44
N ILE A 118 -1.69 -1.74 -2.18
CA ILE A 118 -2.84 -2.41 -1.57
C ILE A 118 -3.96 -1.40 -1.34
N LYS A 119 -5.17 -1.72 -1.78
CA LYS A 119 -6.31 -0.82 -1.63
C LYS A 119 -6.71 -0.67 -0.16
N THR A 120 -7.14 0.54 0.22
CA THR A 120 -7.62 0.81 1.60
C THR A 120 -8.74 -0.15 2.02
N THR A 121 -9.60 -0.57 1.09
CA THR A 121 -10.66 -1.57 1.35
C THR A 121 -10.11 -2.94 1.69
N THR A 122 -9.01 -3.36 1.05
CA THR A 122 -8.28 -4.59 1.37
C THR A 122 -7.69 -4.51 2.77
N PHE A 123 -7.05 -3.40 3.09
CA PHE A 123 -6.51 -3.14 4.44
C PHE A 123 -7.60 -3.17 5.52
N ILE A 124 -8.76 -2.54 5.28
CA ILE A 124 -9.90 -2.57 6.20
C ILE A 124 -10.41 -4.00 6.42
N ALA A 125 -10.54 -4.77 5.35
CA ALA A 125 -11.00 -6.17 5.45
C ALA A 125 -10.05 -7.03 6.29
N LEU A 126 -8.73 -6.87 6.10
CA LEU A 126 -7.70 -7.56 6.90
C LEU A 126 -7.74 -7.15 8.36
N MET A 127 -7.76 -5.84 8.65
CA MET A 127 -7.84 -5.35 10.03
C MET A 127 -9.10 -5.83 10.75
N ALA A 128 -10.23 -5.88 10.05
CA ALA A 128 -11.48 -6.40 10.61
C ALA A 128 -11.40 -7.91 10.85
N ALA A 129 -10.84 -8.68 9.92
CA ALA A 129 -10.63 -10.12 10.07
C ALA A 129 -9.70 -10.43 11.25
N THR A 130 -8.54 -9.77 11.33
CA THR A 130 -7.60 -9.91 12.44
C THR A 130 -8.27 -9.59 13.78
N ARG A 131 -9.01 -8.48 13.86
CA ARG A 131 -9.74 -8.10 15.08
C ARG A 131 -10.80 -9.13 15.46
N SER A 132 -11.55 -9.69 14.50
CA SER A 132 -12.55 -10.73 14.74
C SER A 132 -11.90 -12.00 15.29
N THR A 133 -10.80 -12.44 14.66
CA THR A 133 -10.02 -13.61 15.09
C THR A 133 -9.47 -13.42 16.51
N LEU A 134 -8.87 -12.27 16.81
CA LEU A 134 -8.35 -11.95 18.15
C LEU A 134 -9.44 -11.93 19.24
N ARG A 135 -10.70 -11.70 18.83
CA ARG A 135 -11.87 -11.72 19.73
C ARG A 135 -12.57 -13.08 19.79
N GLY A 136 -12.07 -14.09 19.08
CA GLY A 136 -12.70 -15.41 19.00
C GLY A 136 -14.08 -15.42 18.31
N GLN A 137 -14.37 -14.40 17.49
CA GLN A 137 -15.63 -14.30 16.76
C GLN A 137 -15.55 -15.11 15.48
N LYS A 138 -16.59 -15.91 15.18
CA LYS A 138 -16.68 -16.68 13.94
C LYS A 138 -16.89 -15.79 12.71
N ASP A 139 -17.61 -14.69 12.87
CA ASP A 139 -18.04 -13.83 11.78
C ASP A 139 -17.30 -12.49 11.81
N VAL A 140 -16.91 -11.98 10.63
CA VAL A 140 -16.30 -10.67 10.49
C VAL A 140 -17.39 -9.64 10.21
N ILE A 141 -17.66 -8.78 11.20
CA ILE A 141 -18.70 -7.76 11.12
C ILE A 141 -18.07 -6.36 11.06
N ILE A 142 -18.42 -5.58 10.03
CA ILE A 142 -18.04 -4.17 9.88
C ILE A 142 -19.31 -3.31 9.84
N SER A 143 -19.46 -2.39 10.78
CA SER A 143 -20.63 -1.47 10.85
C SER A 143 -21.96 -2.19 10.72
N ASN A 144 -22.17 -3.27 11.48
CA ASN A 144 -23.37 -4.11 11.51
C ASN A 144 -23.66 -4.85 10.17
N ARG A 145 -22.65 -5.07 9.35
CA ARG A 145 -22.77 -5.88 8.13
C ARG A 145 -21.74 -7.00 8.13
N LEU A 146 -22.19 -8.20 7.79
CA LEU A 146 -21.37 -9.39 7.63
C LEU A 146 -20.51 -9.27 6.38
N ILE A 147 -19.22 -9.54 6.51
CA ILE A 147 -18.28 -9.61 5.38
C ILE A 147 -18.08 -11.09 5.02
N SER A 148 -18.29 -11.43 3.76
CA SER A 148 -18.15 -12.83 3.32
C SER A 148 -16.68 -13.27 3.35
N ASP A 149 -16.45 -14.55 3.70
CA ASP A 149 -15.12 -15.16 3.74
C ASP A 149 -14.37 -15.05 2.41
N LYS A 150 -15.10 -15.08 1.29
CA LYS A 150 -14.53 -14.87 -0.06
C LYS A 150 -13.82 -13.52 -0.18
N VAL A 151 -14.36 -12.46 0.42
CA VAL A 151 -13.74 -11.12 0.42
C VAL A 151 -12.49 -11.11 1.28
N ILE A 152 -12.52 -11.78 2.43
CA ILE A 152 -11.39 -11.90 3.34
C ILE A 152 -10.25 -12.67 2.69
N LEU A 153 -10.52 -13.86 2.14
CA LEU A 153 -9.53 -14.68 1.42
C LEU A 153 -8.92 -13.91 0.24
N LYS A 154 -9.75 -13.15 -0.50
CA LYS A 154 -9.26 -12.28 -1.56
C LYS A 154 -8.34 -11.19 -1.03
N ALA A 155 -8.67 -10.57 0.09
CA ALA A 155 -7.85 -9.54 0.72
C ALA A 155 -6.50 -10.10 1.19
N VAL A 156 -6.49 -11.28 1.81
CA VAL A 156 -5.27 -12.00 2.21
C VAL A 156 -4.42 -12.31 0.99
N GLY A 157 -5.00 -12.90 -0.07
CA GLY A 157 -4.29 -13.23 -1.30
C GLY A 157 -3.66 -12.02 -1.98
N ILE A 158 -4.35 -10.86 -2.01
CA ILE A 158 -3.79 -9.61 -2.53
C ILE A 158 -2.58 -9.18 -1.70
N THR A 159 -2.70 -9.17 -0.38
CA THR A 159 -1.65 -8.65 0.51
C THR A 159 -0.41 -9.52 0.49
N VAL A 160 -0.59 -10.83 0.65
CA VAL A 160 0.53 -11.79 0.61
C VAL A 160 1.20 -11.77 -0.77
N GLY A 161 0.41 -11.81 -1.85
CA GLY A 161 0.95 -11.74 -3.20
C GLY A 161 1.70 -10.43 -3.48
N SER A 162 1.18 -9.30 -3.01
CA SER A 162 1.87 -8.00 -3.15
C SER A 162 3.18 -7.95 -2.38
N LEU A 163 3.19 -8.48 -1.14
CA LEU A 163 4.40 -8.53 -0.32
C LEU A 163 5.47 -9.41 -0.97
N LEU A 164 5.11 -10.62 -1.39
CA LEU A 164 6.02 -11.55 -2.07
C LEU A 164 6.57 -10.94 -3.37
N PHE A 165 5.72 -10.24 -4.13
CA PHE A 165 6.15 -9.58 -5.36
C PHE A 165 7.14 -8.45 -5.11
N VAL A 166 6.91 -7.59 -4.10
CA VAL A 166 7.84 -6.53 -3.71
C VAL A 166 9.17 -7.10 -3.23
N LEU A 167 9.13 -8.17 -2.42
CA LEU A 167 10.35 -8.87 -1.98
C LEU A 167 11.12 -9.47 -3.17
N LEU A 168 10.43 -10.08 -4.13
CA LEU A 168 11.05 -10.60 -5.36
C LEU A 168 11.73 -9.48 -6.15
N MET A 169 11.06 -8.33 -6.32
CA MET A 169 11.66 -7.16 -6.96
C MET A 169 12.92 -6.68 -6.23
N ALA A 170 12.87 -6.59 -4.90
CA ALA A 170 14.00 -6.17 -4.09
C ALA A 170 15.17 -7.15 -4.20
N MET A 171 14.92 -8.45 -4.21
CA MET A 171 15.95 -9.48 -4.44
C MET A 171 16.59 -9.35 -5.82
N LEU A 172 15.78 -9.19 -6.88
CA LEU A 172 16.29 -9.01 -8.24
C LEU A 172 17.11 -7.73 -8.38
N LEU A 173 16.67 -6.61 -7.79
CA LEU A 173 17.43 -5.35 -7.81
C LEU A 173 18.72 -5.46 -7.01
N SER A 174 18.71 -6.14 -5.87
CA SER A 174 19.91 -6.36 -5.06
C SER A 174 20.99 -7.14 -5.83
N THR A 175 20.60 -8.17 -6.60
CA THR A 175 21.56 -8.90 -7.45
C THR A 175 22.15 -8.02 -8.54
N THR A 176 21.34 -7.14 -9.17
CA THR A 176 21.84 -6.21 -10.19
C THR A 176 22.78 -5.16 -9.59
N ASN A 177 22.54 -4.71 -8.36
CA ASN A 177 23.37 -3.76 -7.65
C ASN A 177 24.78 -4.32 -7.36
N THR A 178 24.87 -5.61 -7.06
CA THR A 178 26.15 -6.29 -6.80
C THR A 178 27.08 -6.28 -8.03
N PHE A 179 26.52 -6.22 -9.26
CA PHE A 179 27.29 -6.15 -10.49
C PHE A 179 27.75 -4.73 -10.85
N ILE A 180 27.17 -3.70 -10.21
CA ILE A 180 27.54 -2.30 -10.45
C ILE A 180 28.54 -1.88 -9.36
N LYS A 181 29.83 -2.08 -9.61
CA LYS A 181 30.97 -1.85 -8.70
C LYS A 181 31.16 -0.42 -8.17
N LYS A 182 30.29 0.56 -8.42
CA LYS A 182 30.56 1.97 -8.10
C LYS A 182 29.93 2.53 -6.84
N GLU A 183 28.76 2.05 -6.42
CA GLU A 183 28.08 2.51 -5.18
C GLU A 183 27.26 1.35 -4.59
N SER A 184 27.47 1.06 -3.31
CA SER A 184 26.69 0.05 -2.59
C SER A 184 25.46 0.71 -1.97
N PHE A 185 24.29 0.45 -2.53
CA PHE A 185 23.03 0.83 -1.89
C PHE A 185 22.69 -0.15 -0.78
N THR A 186 22.14 0.37 0.29
CA THR A 186 21.64 -0.47 1.39
C THR A 186 20.38 -1.21 0.96
N PHE A 187 20.10 -2.35 1.59
CA PHE A 187 18.87 -3.09 1.33
C PHE A 187 17.61 -2.26 1.60
N LEU A 188 17.68 -1.33 2.59
CA LEU A 188 16.58 -0.44 2.93
C LEU A 188 16.23 0.53 1.78
N GLU A 189 17.25 1.08 1.10
CA GLU A 189 17.06 1.95 -0.07
C GLU A 189 16.44 1.21 -1.25
N ILE A 190 16.91 -0.01 -1.50
CA ILE A 190 16.37 -0.87 -2.56
C ILE A 190 14.89 -1.19 -2.26
N LEU A 191 14.59 -1.58 -1.03
CA LEU A 191 13.23 -1.94 -0.60
C LEU A 191 12.29 -0.72 -0.68
N PHE A 192 12.75 0.46 -0.25
CA PHE A 192 12.02 1.71 -0.35
C PHE A 192 11.65 2.03 -1.81
N THR A 193 12.62 1.94 -2.72
CA THR A 193 12.40 2.20 -4.15
C THR A 193 11.46 1.17 -4.77
N CYS A 194 11.56 -0.12 -4.40
CA CYS A 194 10.64 -1.17 -4.86
C CYS A 194 9.20 -0.93 -4.38
N ILE A 195 9.02 -0.54 -3.12
CA ILE A 195 7.69 -0.23 -2.57
C ILE A 195 7.11 1.02 -3.23
N SER A 196 7.92 2.07 -3.42
CA SER A 196 7.52 3.30 -4.11
C SER A 196 7.08 3.02 -5.54
N ALA A 197 7.84 2.20 -6.28
CA ALA A 197 7.50 1.78 -7.64
C ALA A 197 6.20 0.96 -7.66
N PHE A 198 6.09 -0.09 -6.82
CA PHE A 198 4.91 -0.93 -6.75
C PHE A 198 3.66 -0.14 -6.34
N ALA A 199 3.76 0.72 -5.35
CA ALA A 199 2.65 1.56 -4.92
C ALA A 199 2.38 2.75 -5.86
N THR A 200 3.23 2.94 -6.88
CA THR A 200 3.15 4.07 -7.84
C THR A 200 3.13 5.43 -7.13
N VAL A 201 3.94 5.58 -6.09
CA VAL A 201 4.03 6.82 -5.29
C VAL A 201 4.92 7.85 -5.99
N GLY A 202 6.13 7.45 -6.37
CA GLY A 202 7.10 8.33 -7.02
C GLY A 202 8.20 8.87 -6.10
N PHE A 203 8.25 8.45 -4.84
CA PHE A 203 9.39 8.77 -3.97
C PHE A 203 10.64 8.05 -4.48
N ASP A 204 11.75 8.76 -4.59
CA ASP A 204 13.05 8.21 -4.98
C ASP A 204 14.16 8.73 -4.06
N ILE A 205 15.04 7.84 -3.67
CA ILE A 205 16.24 8.13 -2.86
C ILE A 205 17.46 8.41 -3.76
N GLY A 206 17.25 8.55 -5.08
CA GLY A 206 18.31 8.70 -6.06
C GLY A 206 18.85 7.38 -6.61
N LEU A 207 18.25 6.24 -6.22
CA LEU A 207 18.61 4.93 -6.73
C LEU A 207 18.24 4.77 -8.21
N THR A 208 17.05 5.24 -8.61
CA THR A 208 16.50 5.02 -9.95
C THR A 208 17.41 5.52 -11.06
N ALA A 209 18.03 6.69 -10.87
CA ALA A 209 18.97 7.28 -11.84
C ALA A 209 20.28 6.50 -11.98
N LYS A 210 20.65 5.72 -10.97
CA LYS A 210 21.90 4.96 -10.91
C LYS A 210 21.74 3.50 -11.35
N LEU A 211 20.49 3.04 -11.53
CA LEU A 211 20.21 1.69 -12.00
C LEU A 211 20.59 1.49 -13.45
N ASN A 212 21.07 0.27 -13.77
CA ASN A 212 21.23 -0.17 -15.14
C ASN A 212 19.85 -0.39 -15.84
N HIS A 213 19.85 -0.55 -17.16
CA HIS A 213 18.61 -0.76 -17.92
C HIS A 213 17.78 -1.95 -17.43
N PHE A 214 18.42 -3.01 -16.95
CA PHE A 214 17.73 -4.18 -16.41
C PHE A 214 17.01 -3.85 -15.08
N GLY A 215 17.66 -3.12 -14.18
CA GLY A 215 17.05 -2.64 -12.94
C GLY A 215 15.87 -1.69 -13.20
N GLN A 216 16.03 -0.76 -14.15
CA GLN A 216 14.94 0.12 -14.58
C GLN A 216 13.75 -0.68 -15.14
N PHE A 217 14.01 -1.74 -15.92
CA PHE A 217 12.97 -2.62 -16.45
C PHE A 217 12.20 -3.35 -15.36
N ILE A 218 12.88 -3.82 -14.30
CA ILE A 218 12.24 -4.42 -13.12
C ILE A 218 11.29 -3.41 -12.47
N LEU A 219 11.71 -2.16 -12.29
CA LEU A 219 10.85 -1.11 -11.71
C LEU A 219 9.64 -0.82 -12.60
N ILE A 220 9.79 -0.76 -13.92
CA ILE A 220 8.68 -0.56 -14.86
C ILE A 220 7.63 -1.67 -14.72
N ILE A 221 8.07 -2.93 -14.65
CA ILE A 221 7.17 -4.07 -14.40
C ILE A 221 6.47 -3.90 -13.05
N GLY A 222 7.21 -3.49 -12.02
CA GLY A 222 6.67 -3.23 -10.69
C GLY A 222 5.56 -2.18 -10.67
N MET A 223 5.79 -1.06 -11.34
CA MET A 223 4.80 0.02 -11.48
C MET A 223 3.54 -0.46 -12.21
N PHE A 224 3.71 -1.23 -13.28
CA PHE A 224 2.61 -1.76 -14.07
C PHE A 224 1.74 -2.73 -13.25
N ILE A 225 2.36 -3.69 -12.57
CA ILE A 225 1.68 -4.68 -11.73
C ILE A 225 0.99 -4.02 -10.53
N GLY A 226 1.67 -3.10 -9.87
CA GLY A 226 1.14 -2.36 -8.75
C GLY A 226 -0.09 -1.51 -9.11
N ARG A 227 -0.14 -1.00 -10.34
CA ARG A 227 -1.26 -0.22 -10.85
C ARG A 227 -2.48 -1.06 -11.19
N LEU A 228 -2.30 -2.18 -11.89
CA LEU A 228 -3.38 -3.08 -12.27
C LEU A 228 -3.95 -3.85 -11.09
N GLY A 229 -3.13 -4.12 -10.09
CA GLY A 229 -3.44 -4.99 -8.96
C GLY A 229 -3.06 -6.44 -9.26
N ILE A 230 -2.27 -7.00 -8.35
CA ILE A 230 -1.64 -8.32 -8.51
C ILE A 230 -2.63 -9.46 -8.77
N LEU A 231 -3.82 -9.43 -8.16
CA LEU A 231 -4.82 -10.49 -8.39
C LEU A 231 -5.40 -10.51 -9.80
N LEU A 232 -5.61 -9.34 -10.41
CA LEU A 232 -6.09 -9.28 -11.79
C LEU A 232 -5.08 -9.90 -12.73
N LEU A 233 -3.81 -9.56 -12.55
CA LEU A 233 -2.72 -10.11 -13.36
C LEU A 233 -2.56 -11.61 -13.14
N LEU A 234 -2.50 -12.08 -11.88
CA LEU A 234 -2.37 -13.49 -11.58
C LEU A 234 -3.58 -14.30 -12.07
N SER A 235 -4.80 -13.77 -11.93
CA SER A 235 -6.01 -14.45 -12.42
C SER A 235 -6.04 -14.54 -13.94
N ALA A 236 -5.61 -13.49 -14.63
CA ALA A 236 -5.51 -13.48 -16.09
C ALA A 236 -4.47 -14.47 -16.60
N LEU A 237 -3.27 -14.48 -15.99
CA LEU A 237 -2.20 -15.44 -16.30
C LEU A 237 -2.65 -16.87 -16.03
N TRP A 238 -3.28 -17.10 -14.87
CA TRP A 238 -3.79 -18.43 -14.52
C TRP A 238 -4.87 -18.92 -15.52
N GLN A 239 -5.80 -18.06 -15.89
CA GLN A 239 -6.80 -18.39 -16.89
C GLN A 239 -6.19 -18.68 -18.27
N ALA A 240 -5.19 -17.90 -18.69
CA ALA A 240 -4.49 -18.10 -19.95
C ALA A 240 -3.75 -19.45 -19.98
N LEU A 241 -3.05 -19.79 -18.89
CA LEU A 241 -2.21 -20.99 -18.82
C LEU A 241 -3.00 -22.28 -18.51
N TYR A 242 -4.11 -22.20 -17.74
CA TYR A 242 -4.79 -23.37 -17.19
C TYR A 242 -6.28 -23.45 -17.50
N LYS A 243 -6.77 -22.76 -18.52
CA LYS A 243 -8.19 -22.72 -18.90
C LYS A 243 -8.82 -24.12 -18.96
N SER A 244 -8.15 -25.08 -19.57
CA SER A 244 -8.64 -26.46 -19.69
C SER A 244 -8.70 -27.23 -18.36
N ARG A 245 -7.82 -26.92 -17.41
CA ARG A 245 -7.79 -27.53 -16.06
C ARG A 245 -8.90 -27.01 -15.17
N ILE A 246 -9.19 -25.71 -15.25
CA ILE A 246 -10.25 -25.07 -14.44
C ILE A 246 -11.63 -25.66 -14.80
N GLU A 247 -11.88 -25.96 -16.08
CA GLU A 247 -13.12 -26.60 -16.53
C GLU A 247 -13.26 -28.03 -16.01
N ARG A 248 -12.15 -28.78 -15.89
CA ARG A 248 -12.16 -30.13 -15.29
C ARG A 248 -12.41 -30.08 -13.77
N GLN A 249 -11.79 -29.17 -13.05
CA GLN A 249 -11.96 -29.06 -11.59
C GLN A 249 -13.39 -28.70 -11.16
N LYS A 250 -14.13 -27.96 -11.98
CA LYS A 250 -15.56 -27.67 -11.71
C LYS A 250 -16.46 -28.91 -11.71
N ARG A 251 -16.00 -30.03 -12.28
CA ARG A 251 -16.76 -31.28 -12.38
C ARG A 251 -16.45 -32.30 -11.27
N ILE A 252 -15.42 -32.05 -10.47
CA ILE A 252 -14.94 -32.97 -9.43
C ILE A 252 -15.19 -32.35 -8.06
N GLY A 253 -16.03 -32.94 -7.24
CA GLY A 253 -16.19 -32.60 -5.83
C GLY A 253 -15.07 -33.24 -5.00
N TYR A 254 -14.25 -32.43 -4.34
CA TYR A 254 -13.23 -32.92 -3.41
C TYR A 254 -13.78 -33.03 -2.00
N PRO A 255 -13.42 -34.08 -1.22
CA PRO A 255 -13.75 -34.16 0.20
C PRO A 255 -13.08 -33.02 0.97
N LYS A 256 -13.76 -32.54 2.00
CA LYS A 256 -13.21 -31.53 2.91
C LYS A 256 -12.13 -32.17 3.78
N ALA A 257 -11.00 -31.50 3.92
CA ALA A 257 -9.93 -31.85 4.86
C ALA A 257 -9.77 -30.72 5.88
N ASP A 258 -9.60 -31.08 7.14
CA ASP A 258 -9.29 -30.12 8.22
C ASP A 258 -7.77 -29.96 8.29
N LEU A 259 -7.31 -28.73 8.15
CA LEU A 259 -5.91 -28.34 8.34
C LEU A 259 -5.82 -27.61 9.68
N TYR A 260 -5.07 -28.17 10.61
CA TYR A 260 -4.78 -27.52 11.89
C TYR A 260 -3.65 -26.49 11.69
N VAL A 261 -3.94 -25.23 11.96
CA VAL A 261 -3.01 -24.09 11.86
C VAL A 261 -2.80 -23.50 13.23
#